data_61c4835e939d1dbcf111a4128ee803ca
#
_entry.id   61c4835e939d1dbcf111a4128ee803ca
#
_cell.length_a   1.000
_cell.length_b   1.000
_cell.length_c   1.000
_cell.angle_alpha   90.00
_cell.angle_beta   90.00
_cell.angle_gamma   90.00
#
_symmetry.space_group_name_H-M   'P 1'
#
loop_
_entity.id
_entity.type
_entity.pdbx_description
1 polymer ?
#
loop_
_entity_poly.entity_id
_entity_poly.type
_entity_poly.pdbx_seq_one_letter_code
_entity_poly.pdbx_strand_id
1 'polypeptide(L)'
;MATTMKHALDGEKFTVQYPEETPDVSPRFRGVHKFSQERCIWCRQCEKVCPNDTIQIVTDDKRNGEQYNLHIGQCIYCRLCEEVCPVDAILLTQNFEFTGDTKDDLAYSKEQLKNVPWYKDIDPLASREPDRDGWVGEGDGEVDYQ
;
A
#
# COMPACT_ATOMS: atom_id res chain seq x y z
N MET A 1 -41.71 5.06 -7.67
CA MET A 1 -42.20 4.33 -6.49
C MET A 1 -41.99 2.82 -6.56
N ALA A 2 -42.18 2.13 -7.70
CA ALA A 2 -41.97 0.68 -7.81
C ALA A 2 -40.53 0.23 -7.49
N THR A 3 -39.53 0.98 -7.93
CA THR A 3 -38.09 0.65 -7.73
C THR A 3 -37.68 0.73 -6.26
N THR A 4 -38.10 1.77 -5.55
CA THR A 4 -37.84 1.94 -4.12
C THR A 4 -38.52 0.85 -3.27
N MET A 5 -39.74 0.50 -3.66
CA MET A 5 -40.49 -0.56 -2.97
C MET A 5 -39.86 -1.94 -3.18
N LYS A 6 -39.34 -2.21 -4.38
CA LYS A 6 -38.57 -3.41 -4.69
C LYS A 6 -37.34 -3.50 -3.79
N HIS A 7 -36.49 -2.47 -3.73
CA HIS A 7 -35.29 -2.48 -2.87
C HIS A 7 -35.61 -2.60 -1.37
N ALA A 8 -36.76 -2.07 -0.94
CA ALA A 8 -37.19 -2.22 0.45
C ALA A 8 -37.62 -3.66 0.81
N LEU A 9 -38.10 -4.42 -0.17
CA LEU A 9 -38.61 -5.77 0.01
C LEU A 9 -37.59 -6.87 -0.33
N ASP A 10 -36.71 -6.63 -1.29
CA ASP A 10 -35.74 -7.63 -1.80
C ASP A 10 -34.58 -7.90 -0.84
N GLY A 11 -34.43 -7.12 0.22
CA GLY A 11 -33.50 -7.40 1.33
C GLY A 11 -32.02 -7.45 1.00
N GLU A 12 -31.62 -7.18 -0.25
CA GLU A 12 -30.20 -7.08 -0.65
C GLU A 12 -29.57 -5.87 0.05
N LYS A 13 -28.64 -6.15 0.97
CA LYS A 13 -27.91 -5.12 1.71
C LYS A 13 -26.60 -4.84 1.00
N PHE A 14 -26.36 -3.60 0.65
CA PHE A 14 -25.08 -3.12 0.11
C PHE A 14 -24.09 -2.70 1.22
N THR A 15 -24.54 -2.70 2.46
CA THR A 15 -23.73 -2.31 3.61
C THR A 15 -22.97 -3.50 4.16
N VAL A 16 -21.69 -3.30 4.44
CA VAL A 16 -20.81 -4.26 5.14
C VAL A 16 -20.89 -4.01 6.64
N GLN A 17 -20.99 -5.06 7.43
CA GLN A 17 -21.01 -4.98 8.90
C GLN A 17 -19.58 -4.92 9.43
N TYR A 18 -18.87 -3.83 9.12
CA TYR A 18 -17.53 -3.62 9.63
C TYR A 18 -17.57 -3.35 11.16
N PRO A 19 -16.67 -3.93 12.00
CA PRO A 19 -15.47 -4.71 11.63
C PRO A 19 -15.71 -6.23 11.50
N GLU A 20 -16.90 -6.76 11.78
CA GLU A 20 -17.22 -8.20 11.74
C GLU A 20 -17.08 -8.75 10.31
N GLU A 21 -17.45 -7.92 9.33
CA GLU A 21 -17.27 -8.21 7.91
C GLU A 21 -16.33 -7.17 7.31
N THR A 22 -15.31 -7.60 6.59
CA THR A 22 -14.40 -6.71 5.85
C THR A 22 -14.78 -6.68 4.38
N PRO A 23 -14.79 -5.49 3.74
CA PRO A 23 -15.08 -5.38 2.32
C PRO A 23 -14.02 -6.10 1.47
N ASP A 24 -14.45 -6.65 0.33
CA ASP A 24 -13.49 -7.11 -0.68
C ASP A 24 -12.94 -5.91 -1.44
N VAL A 25 -11.65 -5.67 -1.26
CA VAL A 25 -10.95 -4.60 -2.00
C VAL A 25 -10.35 -5.15 -3.28
N SER A 26 -10.45 -4.36 -4.35
CA SER A 26 -9.85 -4.74 -5.64
C SER A 26 -8.34 -4.98 -5.51
N PRO A 27 -7.74 -5.92 -6.26
CA PRO A 27 -6.28 -6.09 -6.36
C PRO A 27 -5.53 -4.82 -6.78
N ARG A 28 -6.23 -3.88 -7.42
CA ARG A 28 -5.68 -2.57 -7.81
C ARG A 28 -5.90 -1.48 -6.77
N PHE A 29 -6.41 -1.83 -5.60
CA PHE A 29 -6.60 -0.87 -4.51
C PHE A 29 -5.26 -0.28 -4.08
N ARG A 30 -5.25 1.01 -3.78
CA ARG A 30 -4.06 1.77 -3.39
C ARG A 30 -4.19 2.16 -1.92
N GLY A 31 -3.78 1.24 -1.06
CA GLY A 31 -3.75 1.44 0.39
C GLY A 31 -2.38 1.86 0.91
N VAL A 32 -2.12 1.58 2.17
CA VAL A 32 -0.89 1.97 2.85
C VAL A 32 0.34 1.39 2.16
N HIS A 33 1.40 2.20 2.11
CA HIS A 33 2.67 1.79 1.54
C HIS A 33 3.38 0.76 2.42
N LYS A 34 4.04 -0.18 1.76
CA LYS A 34 5.02 -1.08 2.38
C LYS A 34 6.40 -0.78 1.80
N PHE A 35 7.41 -0.79 2.65
CA PHE A 35 8.78 -0.45 2.26
C PHE A 35 9.75 -1.55 2.66
N SER A 36 10.63 -1.95 1.73
CA SER A 36 11.74 -2.86 1.99
C SER A 36 13.07 -2.11 1.96
N GLN A 37 13.68 -1.99 3.14
CA GLN A 37 14.99 -1.38 3.27
C GLN A 37 16.07 -2.21 2.56
N GLU A 38 15.94 -3.53 2.55
CA GLU A 38 16.92 -4.47 2.01
C GLU A 38 17.07 -4.34 0.49
N ARG A 39 15.96 -3.99 -0.19
CA ARG A 39 15.94 -3.76 -1.64
C ARG A 39 16.30 -2.35 -2.04
N CYS A 40 16.10 -1.39 -1.14
CA CYS A 40 16.26 0.01 -1.46
C CYS A 40 17.72 0.37 -1.74
N ILE A 41 17.98 0.91 -2.93
CA ILE A 41 19.29 1.43 -3.34
C ILE A 41 19.48 2.90 -3.03
N TRP A 42 18.55 3.50 -2.30
CA TRP A 42 18.59 4.89 -1.82
C TRP A 42 18.75 5.93 -2.93
N CYS A 43 18.18 5.67 -4.11
CA CYS A 43 18.31 6.53 -5.29
C CYS A 43 17.48 7.82 -5.22
N ARG A 44 16.57 7.95 -4.25
CA ARG A 44 15.68 9.11 -4.02
C ARG A 44 14.75 9.46 -5.18
N GLN A 45 14.49 8.54 -6.10
CA GLN A 45 13.57 8.79 -7.23
C GLN A 45 12.13 8.91 -6.75
N CYS A 46 11.72 8.07 -5.78
CA CYS A 46 10.37 8.13 -5.19
C CYS A 46 10.09 9.46 -4.48
N GLU A 47 11.10 10.06 -3.82
CA GLU A 47 11.00 11.40 -3.23
C GLU A 47 10.82 12.48 -4.31
N LYS A 48 11.61 12.43 -5.38
CA LYS A 48 11.58 13.42 -6.46
C LYS A 48 10.31 13.39 -7.30
N VAL A 49 9.70 12.21 -7.47
CA VAL A 49 8.48 12.05 -8.28
C VAL A 49 7.21 12.35 -7.48
N CYS A 50 7.31 12.42 -6.15
CA CYS A 50 6.14 12.64 -5.31
C CYS A 50 5.55 14.04 -5.52
N PRO A 51 4.31 14.17 -6.01
CA PRO A 51 3.71 15.48 -6.30
C PRO A 51 3.38 16.28 -5.03
N ASN A 52 3.35 15.62 -3.88
CA ASN A 52 2.96 16.21 -2.60
C ASN A 52 4.12 16.27 -1.59
N ASP A 53 5.35 15.94 -2.01
CA ASP A 53 6.55 15.93 -1.17
C ASP A 53 6.37 15.16 0.15
N THR A 54 5.62 14.07 0.10
CA THR A 54 5.27 13.27 1.30
C THR A 54 6.37 12.30 1.71
N ILE A 55 7.35 12.06 0.85
CA ILE A 55 8.47 11.14 1.08
C ILE A 55 9.71 11.96 1.41
N GLN A 56 10.34 11.66 2.54
CA GLN A 56 11.57 12.29 2.98
C GLN A 56 12.64 11.22 3.18
N ILE A 57 13.76 11.36 2.49
CA ILE A 57 14.87 10.41 2.54
C ILE A 57 16.13 11.12 3.00
N VAL A 58 16.69 10.65 4.11
CA VAL A 58 17.99 11.10 4.59
C VAL A 58 19.03 10.03 4.27
N THR A 59 20.07 10.39 3.56
CA THR A 59 21.18 9.52 3.20
C THR A 59 22.51 10.17 3.60
N ASP A 60 23.49 9.34 3.94
CA ASP A 60 24.86 9.78 4.13
C ASP A 60 25.57 10.04 2.77
N ASP A 61 26.81 10.54 2.81
CA ASP A 61 27.64 10.82 1.61
C ASP A 61 27.91 9.56 0.76
N LYS A 62 27.77 8.38 1.35
CA LYS A 62 27.99 7.08 0.69
C LYS A 62 26.69 6.45 0.16
N ARG A 63 25.58 7.18 0.17
CA ARG A 63 24.22 6.71 -0.16
C ARG A 63 23.74 5.55 0.72
N ASN A 64 24.24 5.44 1.94
CA ASN A 64 23.62 4.57 2.93
C ASN A 64 22.42 5.32 3.52
N GLY A 65 21.25 4.73 3.42
CA GLY A 65 20.05 5.38 3.88
C GLY A 65 19.91 5.27 5.39
N GLU A 66 19.85 6.42 6.05
CA GLU A 66 19.61 6.49 7.49
C GLU A 66 18.12 6.49 7.79
N GLN A 67 17.36 7.32 7.08
CA GLN A 67 15.95 7.51 7.34
C GLN A 67 15.14 7.50 6.05
N TYR A 68 13.96 6.89 6.15
CA TYR A 68 12.91 6.93 5.15
C TYR A 68 11.60 7.22 5.88
N ASN A 69 11.05 8.39 5.66
CA ASN A 69 9.80 8.81 6.30
C ASN A 69 8.75 9.09 5.22
N LEU A 70 7.53 8.64 5.47
CA LEU A 70 6.38 8.86 4.59
C LEU A 70 5.23 9.46 5.39
N HIS A 71 4.80 10.66 5.01
CA HIS A 71 3.63 11.31 5.58
C HIS A 71 2.35 10.82 4.91
N ILE A 72 1.81 9.70 5.42
CA ILE A 72 0.62 9.03 4.87
C ILE A 72 -0.60 9.96 4.86
N GLY A 73 -0.75 10.79 5.88
CA GLY A 73 -1.86 11.75 6.00
C GLY A 73 -1.89 12.84 4.92
N GLN A 74 -0.79 13.04 4.18
CA GLN A 74 -0.70 13.99 3.07
C GLN A 74 -0.61 13.29 1.71
N CYS A 75 -0.47 11.97 1.71
CA CYS A 75 -0.32 11.18 0.50
C CYS A 75 -1.63 11.12 -0.28
N ILE A 76 -1.57 11.33 -1.59
CA ILE A 76 -2.72 11.19 -2.50
C ILE A 76 -2.83 9.80 -3.12
N TYR A 77 -2.00 8.86 -2.71
CA TYR A 77 -1.99 7.47 -3.18
C TYR A 77 -1.94 7.32 -4.71
N CYS A 78 -1.18 8.19 -5.38
CA CYS A 78 -1.09 8.23 -6.85
C CYS A 78 -0.30 7.06 -7.46
N ARG A 79 0.49 6.32 -6.66
CA ARG A 79 1.33 5.19 -7.06
C ARG A 79 2.62 5.53 -7.82
N LEU A 80 2.89 6.78 -8.15
CA LEU A 80 4.09 7.18 -8.90
C LEU A 80 5.40 6.74 -8.24
N CYS A 81 5.47 6.73 -6.89
CA CYS A 81 6.64 6.28 -6.15
C CYS A 81 6.93 4.79 -6.35
N GLU A 82 5.90 3.96 -6.51
CA GLU A 82 6.02 2.55 -6.83
C GLU A 82 6.48 2.35 -8.29
N GLU A 83 5.87 3.08 -9.23
CA GLU A 83 6.17 2.95 -10.66
C GLU A 83 7.59 3.38 -11.02
N VAL A 84 8.13 4.38 -10.31
CA VAL A 84 9.49 4.89 -10.57
C VAL A 84 10.57 4.08 -9.89
N CYS A 85 10.22 3.19 -8.96
CA CYS A 85 11.20 2.44 -8.18
C CYS A 85 11.84 1.33 -9.03
N PRO A 86 13.15 1.40 -9.34
CA PRO A 86 13.79 0.42 -10.23
C PRO A 86 13.97 -0.95 -9.58
N VAL A 87 13.79 -1.04 -8.25
CA VAL A 87 14.02 -2.25 -7.46
C VAL A 87 12.79 -2.66 -6.67
N ASP A 88 11.65 -2.08 -6.96
CA ASP A 88 10.37 -2.34 -6.29
C ASP A 88 10.48 -2.33 -4.75
N ALA A 89 11.25 -1.40 -4.18
CA ALA A 89 11.45 -1.31 -2.74
C ALA A 89 10.28 -0.67 -2.00
N ILE A 90 9.39 0.02 -2.69
CA ILE A 90 8.17 0.63 -2.15
C ILE A 90 6.97 0.19 -2.97
N LEU A 91 5.91 -0.18 -2.31
CA LEU A 91 4.68 -0.71 -2.90
C LEU A 91 3.47 -0.16 -2.17
N LEU A 92 2.35 -0.06 -2.86
CA LEU A 92 1.05 0.18 -2.25
C LEU A 92 0.37 -1.17 -1.97
N THR A 93 -0.03 -1.37 -0.73
CA THR A 93 -0.77 -2.57 -0.30
C THR A 93 -2.27 -2.38 -0.48
N GLN A 94 -3.03 -3.42 -0.22
CA GLN A 94 -4.49 -3.33 -0.13
C GLN A 94 -4.98 -2.96 1.28
N ASN A 95 -4.06 -2.73 2.22
CA ASN A 95 -4.41 -2.36 3.58
C ASN A 95 -4.91 -0.92 3.63
N PHE A 96 -6.11 -0.73 4.16
CA PHE A 96 -6.75 0.55 4.42
C PHE A 96 -6.95 0.82 5.91
N GLU A 97 -6.63 -0.15 6.77
CA GLU A 97 -6.82 -0.07 8.21
C GLU A 97 -5.65 0.68 8.85
N PHE A 98 -5.67 1.98 8.76
CA PHE A 98 -4.73 2.86 9.46
C PHE A 98 -5.46 4.10 9.95
N THR A 99 -5.09 4.56 11.12
CA THR A 99 -5.67 5.74 11.75
C THR A 99 -4.64 6.42 12.66
N GLY A 100 -4.87 7.67 12.98
CA GLY A 100 -4.07 8.43 13.92
C GLY A 100 -4.90 9.58 14.48
N ASP A 101 -4.65 9.95 15.72
CA ASP A 101 -5.33 11.07 16.38
C ASP A 101 -4.74 12.41 15.94
N THR A 102 -3.48 12.40 15.51
CA THR A 102 -2.76 13.59 15.04
C THR A 102 -2.14 13.34 13.66
N LYS A 103 -1.72 14.42 13.00
CA LYS A 103 -1.00 14.30 11.71
C LYS A 103 0.35 13.61 11.86
N ASP A 104 0.97 13.74 13.01
CA ASP A 104 2.29 13.15 13.30
C ASP A 104 2.19 11.63 13.44
N ASP A 105 1.06 11.10 13.91
CA ASP A 105 0.80 9.66 13.97
C ASP A 105 0.74 9.03 12.58
N LEU A 106 0.45 9.84 11.56
CA LEU A 106 0.42 9.42 10.16
C LEU A 106 1.75 9.68 9.43
N ALA A 107 2.82 10.03 10.16
CA ALA A 107 4.18 10.10 9.65
C ALA A 107 4.90 8.77 9.94
N TYR A 108 4.94 7.89 8.96
CA TYR A 108 5.49 6.54 9.12
C TYR A 108 6.99 6.51 8.82
N SER A 109 7.75 5.96 9.76
CA SER A 109 9.17 5.64 9.60
C SER A 109 9.36 4.38 8.76
N LYS A 110 10.60 4.11 8.34
CA LYS A 110 10.95 2.89 7.59
C LYS A 110 10.58 1.60 8.32
N GLU A 111 10.68 1.58 9.66
CA GLU A 111 10.34 0.43 10.50
C GLU A 111 8.83 0.16 10.51
N GLN A 112 8.04 1.22 10.62
CA GLN A 112 6.58 1.12 10.55
C GLN A 112 6.12 0.67 9.16
N LEU A 113 6.71 1.23 8.10
CA LEU A 113 6.39 0.85 6.72
C LEU A 113 6.80 -0.60 6.38
N LYS A 114 7.91 -1.10 6.97
CA LYS A 114 8.31 -2.51 6.84
C LYS A 114 7.27 -3.44 7.46
N ASN A 115 6.71 -3.05 8.58
CA ASN A 115 5.79 -3.87 9.39
C ASN A 115 4.32 -3.74 8.98
N VAL A 116 4.00 -2.95 7.94
CA VAL A 116 2.62 -2.88 7.42
C VAL A 116 2.17 -4.27 6.99
N PRO A 117 1.07 -4.80 7.57
CA PRO A 117 0.56 -6.12 7.20
C PRO A 117 -0.02 -6.10 5.78
N TRP A 118 0.03 -7.25 5.13
CA TRP A 118 -0.75 -7.46 3.91
C TRP A 118 -2.23 -7.58 4.27
N TYR A 119 -3.09 -7.00 3.46
CA TYR A 119 -4.53 -7.13 3.64
C TYR A 119 -4.96 -8.54 3.24
N LYS A 120 -5.60 -9.28 4.17
CA LYS A 120 -6.00 -10.69 3.98
C LYS A 120 -4.86 -11.61 3.50
N ASP A 121 -3.61 -11.30 3.90
CA ASP A 121 -2.40 -12.04 3.51
C ASP A 121 -2.16 -12.12 1.99
N ILE A 122 -2.80 -11.24 1.21
CA ILE A 122 -2.60 -11.15 -0.23
C ILE A 122 -1.33 -10.32 -0.49
N ASP A 123 -0.30 -10.97 -1.00
CA ASP A 123 0.90 -10.30 -1.51
C ASP A 123 0.64 -9.81 -2.95
N PRO A 124 0.55 -8.50 -3.21
CA PRO A 124 0.33 -7.99 -4.56
C PRO A 124 1.50 -8.26 -5.51
N LEU A 125 2.62 -8.75 -4.99
CA LEU A 125 3.78 -9.12 -5.80
C LEU A 125 3.81 -10.59 -6.16
N ALA A 126 3.01 -11.43 -5.53
CA ALA A 126 2.92 -12.84 -5.91
C ALA A 126 2.51 -13.05 -7.38
N SER A 127 1.87 -12.04 -8.00
CA SER A 127 1.51 -12.02 -9.41
C SER A 127 2.54 -11.35 -10.34
N ARG A 128 3.63 -10.77 -9.81
CA ARG A 128 4.71 -10.21 -10.63
C ARG A 128 5.75 -11.26 -10.92
N GLU A 129 6.16 -11.37 -12.18
CA GLU A 129 7.08 -12.39 -12.65
C GLU A 129 8.35 -12.54 -11.80
N PRO A 130 8.84 -13.79 -11.59
CA PRO A 130 9.90 -14.11 -10.63
C PRO A 130 11.30 -13.61 -11.02
N ASP A 131 11.48 -13.01 -12.18
CA ASP A 131 12.76 -12.52 -12.70
C ASP A 131 13.16 -11.13 -12.19
N ARG A 132 12.33 -10.47 -11.36
CA ARG A 132 12.73 -9.31 -10.59
C ARG A 132 13.04 -9.68 -9.15
N ASP A 133 14.12 -10.38 -8.99
CA ASP A 133 14.93 -10.58 -7.79
C ASP A 133 14.23 -10.49 -6.42
N GLY A 134 13.72 -11.61 -5.93
CA GLY A 134 13.66 -11.88 -4.50
C GLY A 134 12.44 -11.38 -3.74
N TRP A 135 11.33 -10.97 -4.39
CA TRP A 135 10.05 -10.76 -3.74
C TRP A 135 9.11 -11.97 -3.80
N VAL A 136 9.64 -13.10 -4.13
CA VAL A 136 8.89 -14.36 -4.07
C VAL A 136 8.72 -14.71 -2.60
N GLY A 137 7.67 -14.17 -1.98
CA GLY A 137 7.10 -14.80 -0.80
C GLY A 137 6.58 -16.15 -1.27
N GLU A 138 6.92 -17.22 -0.54
CA GLU A 138 6.37 -18.56 -0.74
C GLU A 138 4.84 -18.51 -0.53
N GLY A 139 4.12 -18.25 -1.61
CA GLY A 139 2.68 -18.21 -1.63
C GLY A 139 2.20 -18.52 -3.04
N ASP A 140 2.00 -19.79 -3.33
CA ASP A 140 1.34 -20.30 -4.54
C ASP A 140 -0.14 -19.89 -4.53
N GLY A 141 -0.41 -18.65 -4.83
CA GLY A 141 -1.75 -18.13 -4.96
C GLY A 141 -2.03 -17.69 -6.39
N GLU A 142 -2.56 -18.58 -7.19
CA GLU A 142 -3.21 -18.25 -8.45
C GLU A 142 -4.35 -17.26 -8.17
N VAL A 143 -4.19 -16.00 -8.59
CA VAL A 143 -5.25 -15.00 -8.48
C VAL A 143 -6.08 -15.06 -9.75
N ASP A 144 -7.20 -15.79 -9.71
CA ASP A 144 -8.22 -15.76 -10.77
C ASP A 144 -8.86 -14.36 -10.81
N TYR A 145 -8.56 -13.63 -11.85
CA TYR A 145 -9.26 -12.39 -12.19
C TYR A 145 -10.58 -12.75 -12.88
N GLN A 146 -11.67 -12.80 -12.15
CA GLN A 146 -13.02 -12.74 -12.71
C GLN A 146 -13.59 -11.32 -12.67
#